data_74ba2b22ca66d4ca02296eed11748962
#
_entry.id   74ba2b22ca66d4ca02296eed11748962
#
_cell.length_a   1.000
_cell.length_b   1.000
_cell.length_c   1.000
_cell.angle_alpha   90.00
_cell.angle_beta   90.00
_cell.angle_gamma   90.00
#
_symmetry.space_group_name_H-M   'P 1'
#
loop_
_entity.id
_entity.type
_entity.pdbx_description
1 polymer ?
#
loop_
_entity_poly.entity_id
_entity_poly.type
_entity_poly.pdbx_seq_one_letter_code
_entity_poly.pdbx_strand_id
1 'polypeptide(L)'
;MKVYEIVEATRGILVSGNKDDEINFFSQDSRQMTNGGMYIPLKGERFDGHNFIESAFQTGAQAIISEKDVNYEDKIVIKVKDTHQALKDMASYLRNHRPVKVVGVTGSVGKTSTRDMVYSVVKQKYKTLKTEGNYNNEIGLPLTILRYHDEEVLVLEMGMNHLQEMSRLSMIARPDIACITNVGTAHIGELGSRENILKAKLEIINGMKEGSTLIINQDNDMLQTVELHHLNVVRVGKGKEASIQASHIVLEETKSSFEVEYQGKKEIIEVPVQGEHNISNALIAIAVGIELNISLEDIKKGIQEFKLTKNRMDILEKNHKTVIDGTYNASVDSMKSSIDVLANYKKRKVAILADMLELGDYSQQLHEEVGSYVASKGIDILVCVGKEAKYIYQKARESMKDVYYFESNQEVIARLDELLKEDDVILVKGSHSMNLKEVVEKI
;
A
#
# COMPACT_ATOMS: atom_id res chain seq x y z
N MET A 1 18.40 11.37 15.39
CA MET A 1 18.90 10.53 16.53
C MET A 1 20.32 10.94 16.88
N LYS A 2 20.64 10.97 18.16
CA LYS A 2 22.02 11.13 18.62
C LYS A 2 22.83 9.85 18.36
N VAL A 3 24.14 9.96 18.11
CA VAL A 3 25.01 8.80 17.87
C VAL A 3 25.01 7.82 19.05
N TYR A 4 24.97 8.31 20.31
CA TYR A 4 24.86 7.42 21.46
C TYR A 4 23.54 6.62 21.49
N GLU A 5 22.43 7.18 21.02
CA GLU A 5 21.14 6.46 20.91
C GLU A 5 21.24 5.33 19.87
N ILE A 6 21.98 5.58 18.76
CA ILE A 6 22.21 4.56 17.72
C ILE A 6 23.08 3.42 18.27
N VAL A 7 24.15 3.76 19.01
CA VAL A 7 25.01 2.76 19.67
C VAL A 7 24.21 1.93 20.68
N GLU A 8 23.38 2.57 21.49
CA GLU A 8 22.52 1.87 22.46
C GLU A 8 21.50 0.97 21.76
N ALA A 9 20.77 1.49 20.76
CA ALA A 9 19.77 0.76 20.01
C ALA A 9 20.34 -0.50 19.34
N THR A 10 21.50 -0.37 18.69
CA THR A 10 22.11 -1.43 17.89
C THR A 10 23.05 -2.34 18.69
N ARG A 11 23.35 -1.97 19.96
CA ARG A 11 24.42 -2.58 20.76
C ARG A 11 25.75 -2.60 20.01
N GLY A 12 25.96 -1.56 19.18
CA GLY A 12 27.14 -1.37 18.37
C GLY A 12 28.32 -0.80 19.15
N ILE A 13 29.46 -0.70 18.49
CA ILE A 13 30.68 -0.09 19.02
C ILE A 13 30.96 1.16 18.21
N LEU A 14 31.05 2.32 18.86
CA LEU A 14 31.51 3.56 18.22
C LEU A 14 33.05 3.42 17.97
N VAL A 15 33.43 3.32 16.70
CA VAL A 15 34.82 3.19 16.26
C VAL A 15 35.46 4.56 16.11
N SER A 16 34.75 5.52 15.52
CA SER A 16 35.19 6.91 15.33
C SER A 16 34.01 7.87 15.36
N GLY A 17 34.26 9.16 15.57
CA GLY A 17 33.27 10.22 15.64
C GLY A 17 32.85 10.57 17.07
N ASN A 18 31.93 11.55 17.19
CA ASN A 18 31.46 12.05 18.47
C ASN A 18 30.09 11.47 18.81
N LYS A 19 29.95 10.88 20.00
CA LYS A 19 28.68 10.28 20.48
C LYS A 19 27.50 11.28 20.60
N ASP A 20 27.80 12.57 20.75
CA ASP A 20 26.80 13.62 20.95
C ASP A 20 26.32 14.25 19.63
N ASP A 21 26.93 13.89 18.49
CA ASP A 21 26.51 14.31 17.16
C ASP A 21 25.11 13.78 16.83
N GLU A 22 24.41 14.51 15.97
CA GLU A 22 23.04 14.17 15.57
C GLU A 22 22.95 13.73 14.12
N ILE A 23 22.30 12.60 13.89
CA ILE A 23 21.99 12.06 12.56
C ILE A 23 20.50 12.30 12.27
N ASN A 24 20.24 13.04 11.20
CA ASN A 24 18.88 13.46 10.81
C ASN A 24 18.37 12.78 9.53
N PHE A 25 19.23 12.05 8.84
CA PHE A 25 18.88 11.35 7.60
C PHE A 25 19.51 9.97 7.57
N PHE A 26 18.73 8.96 7.16
CA PHE A 26 19.13 7.57 7.07
C PHE A 26 18.80 7.02 5.69
N SER A 27 19.76 6.37 5.03
CA SER A 27 19.52 5.77 3.71
C SER A 27 20.36 4.51 3.52
N GLN A 28 19.78 3.55 2.79
CA GLN A 28 20.48 2.40 2.22
C GLN A 28 21.01 2.65 0.79
N ASP A 29 20.63 3.76 0.17
CA ASP A 29 21.06 4.14 -1.18
C ASP A 29 22.17 5.16 -1.11
N SER A 30 23.40 4.73 -1.45
CA SER A 30 24.58 5.58 -1.44
C SER A 30 24.51 6.79 -2.37
N ARG A 31 23.61 6.77 -3.36
CA ARG A 31 23.41 7.85 -4.35
C ARG A 31 22.50 8.96 -3.83
N GLN A 32 21.75 8.70 -2.76
CA GLN A 32 20.75 9.62 -2.20
C GLN A 32 21.15 10.18 -0.83
N MET A 33 22.43 10.20 -0.53
CA MET A 33 22.90 10.74 0.74
C MET A 33 22.78 12.25 0.80
N THR A 34 22.55 12.78 2.00
CA THR A 34 22.54 14.20 2.31
C THR A 34 23.61 14.51 3.36
N ASN A 35 24.08 15.75 3.41
CA ASN A 35 25.04 16.17 4.43
C ASN A 35 24.53 15.88 5.84
N GLY A 36 25.35 15.22 6.65
CA GLY A 36 24.99 14.79 7.99
C GLY A 36 24.20 13.48 8.07
N GLY A 37 23.96 12.81 6.94
CA GLY A 37 23.24 11.54 6.90
C GLY A 37 24.08 10.34 7.26
N MET A 38 23.40 9.26 7.65
CA MET A 38 23.99 7.93 7.92
C MET A 38 23.66 6.97 6.78
N TYR A 39 24.69 6.39 6.18
CA TYR A 39 24.54 5.30 5.23
C TYR A 39 24.45 3.96 5.94
N ILE A 40 23.48 3.13 5.52
CA ILE A 40 23.23 1.80 6.08
C ILE A 40 23.49 0.76 4.97
N PRO A 41 24.70 0.18 4.90
CA PRO A 41 25.06 -0.81 3.89
C PRO A 41 24.36 -2.14 4.17
N LEU A 42 23.31 -2.44 3.39
CA LEU A 42 22.61 -3.72 3.49
C LEU A 42 23.22 -4.74 2.52
N LYS A 43 23.25 -6.01 2.93
CA LYS A 43 23.60 -7.13 2.06
C LYS A 43 22.36 -7.67 1.38
N GLY A 44 22.35 -7.72 0.07
CA GLY A 44 21.36 -8.43 -0.74
C GLY A 44 21.93 -9.74 -1.28
N GLU A 45 21.09 -10.52 -1.96
CA GLU A 45 21.50 -11.79 -2.57
C GLU A 45 22.60 -11.63 -3.63
N ARG A 46 22.63 -10.52 -4.36
CA ARG A 46 23.50 -10.27 -5.52
C ARG A 46 24.52 -9.16 -5.30
N PHE A 47 24.45 -8.43 -4.20
CA PHE A 47 25.36 -7.33 -3.92
C PHE A 47 25.58 -7.14 -2.42
N ASP A 48 26.73 -6.52 -2.05
CA ASP A 48 27.05 -6.12 -0.68
C ASP A 48 27.12 -4.58 -0.63
N GLY A 49 26.22 -3.97 0.13
CA GLY A 49 26.16 -2.51 0.32
C GLY A 49 27.45 -1.90 0.87
N HIS A 50 28.28 -2.68 1.59
CA HIS A 50 29.56 -2.22 2.10
C HIS A 50 30.55 -1.80 0.99
N ASN A 51 30.38 -2.29 -0.24
CA ASN A 51 31.19 -1.89 -1.38
C ASN A 51 30.94 -0.45 -1.84
N PHE A 52 29.87 0.19 -1.35
CA PHE A 52 29.46 1.54 -1.74
C PHE A 52 29.71 2.58 -0.63
N ILE A 53 30.44 2.25 0.45
CA ILE A 53 30.71 3.17 1.56
C ILE A 53 31.43 4.42 1.07
N GLU A 54 32.49 4.28 0.24
CA GLU A 54 33.22 5.43 -0.33
C GLU A 54 32.30 6.33 -1.17
N SER A 55 31.44 5.73 -2.01
CA SER A 55 30.45 6.47 -2.79
C SER A 55 29.46 7.21 -1.90
N ALA A 56 29.02 6.61 -0.79
CA ALA A 56 28.13 7.26 0.16
C ALA A 56 28.78 8.50 0.81
N PHE A 57 30.06 8.41 1.17
CA PHE A 57 30.79 9.57 1.69
C PHE A 57 30.96 10.68 0.65
N GLN A 58 31.25 10.32 -0.61
CA GLN A 58 31.35 11.29 -1.71
C GLN A 58 30.03 12.02 -1.99
N THR A 59 28.90 11.38 -1.75
CA THR A 59 27.57 11.96 -1.92
C THR A 59 27.01 12.66 -0.69
N GLY A 60 27.74 12.68 0.46
CA GLY A 60 27.39 13.50 1.62
C GLY A 60 27.15 12.75 2.91
N ALA A 61 27.32 11.41 2.95
CA ALA A 61 27.24 10.69 4.22
C ALA A 61 28.30 11.19 5.20
N GLN A 62 27.91 11.40 6.45
CA GLN A 62 28.78 11.73 7.57
C GLN A 62 29.00 10.54 8.49
N ALA A 63 28.07 9.61 8.48
CA ALA A 63 28.06 8.44 9.33
C ALA A 63 27.79 7.15 8.56
N ILE A 64 28.29 6.03 9.08
CA ILE A 64 27.95 4.69 8.62
C ILE A 64 27.76 3.74 9.83
N ILE A 65 26.94 2.71 9.62
CA ILE A 65 27.04 1.46 10.38
C ILE A 65 27.74 0.43 9.50
N SER A 66 28.52 -0.50 10.07
CA SER A 66 29.26 -1.50 9.29
C SER A 66 29.41 -2.81 10.04
N GLU A 67 29.30 -3.93 9.34
CA GLU A 67 29.64 -5.25 9.85
C GLU A 67 31.15 -5.52 9.75
N LYS A 68 31.84 -4.78 8.86
CA LYS A 68 33.26 -4.91 8.61
C LYS A 68 34.07 -3.96 9.52
N ASP A 69 35.31 -4.35 9.81
CA ASP A 69 36.26 -3.46 10.47
C ASP A 69 36.74 -2.42 9.47
N VAL A 70 36.22 -1.21 9.61
CA VAL A 70 36.59 -0.05 8.81
C VAL A 70 36.95 1.11 9.75
N ASN A 71 37.88 1.96 9.36
CA ASN A 71 38.26 3.14 10.13
C ASN A 71 38.34 4.36 9.21
N TYR A 72 37.59 5.39 9.56
CA TYR A 72 37.56 6.70 8.92
C TYR A 72 37.62 7.76 10.02
N GLU A 73 38.77 8.37 10.22
CA GLU A 73 39.03 9.27 11.36
C GLU A 73 38.15 10.52 11.37
N ASP A 74 37.73 11.00 10.19
CA ASP A 74 36.88 12.17 10.00
C ASP A 74 35.37 11.85 9.86
N LYS A 75 34.98 10.61 10.06
CA LYS A 75 33.60 10.11 9.93
C LYS A 75 33.11 9.43 11.20
N ILE A 76 31.80 9.36 11.34
CA ILE A 76 31.15 8.56 12.39
C ILE A 76 31.01 7.13 11.91
N VAL A 77 31.69 6.21 12.60
CA VAL A 77 31.65 4.78 12.28
C VAL A 77 31.14 4.00 13.48
N ILE A 78 30.05 3.27 13.28
CA ILE A 78 29.48 2.37 14.29
C ILE A 78 29.57 0.94 13.77
N LYS A 79 30.38 0.10 14.46
CA LYS A 79 30.45 -1.32 14.14
C LYS A 79 29.27 -2.06 14.75
N VAL A 80 28.60 -2.87 13.93
CA VAL A 80 27.45 -3.70 14.32
C VAL A 80 27.66 -5.16 13.87
N LYS A 81 26.88 -6.09 14.41
CA LYS A 81 26.96 -7.50 14.01
C LYS A 81 26.23 -7.78 12.71
N ASP A 82 25.12 -7.05 12.47
CA ASP A 82 24.19 -7.23 11.34
C ASP A 82 23.53 -5.88 11.04
N THR A 83 23.71 -5.37 9.84
CA THR A 83 23.19 -4.06 9.44
C THR A 83 21.68 -4.07 9.19
N HIS A 84 21.08 -5.20 8.78
CA HIS A 84 19.62 -5.35 8.68
C HIS A 84 18.98 -5.31 10.07
N GLN A 85 19.56 -6.02 11.05
CA GLN A 85 19.05 -5.99 12.42
C GLN A 85 19.24 -4.61 13.04
N ALA A 86 20.38 -3.98 12.84
CA ALA A 86 20.67 -2.64 13.34
C ALA A 86 19.65 -1.59 12.82
N LEU A 87 19.25 -1.67 11.55
CA LEU A 87 18.20 -0.83 10.98
C LEU A 87 16.87 -0.99 11.73
N LYS A 88 16.45 -2.23 11.99
CA LYS A 88 15.22 -2.55 12.73
C LYS A 88 15.30 -2.08 14.19
N ASP A 89 16.46 -2.27 14.83
CA ASP A 89 16.69 -1.89 16.22
C ASP A 89 16.65 -0.37 16.40
N MET A 90 17.24 0.40 15.49
CA MET A 90 17.18 1.87 15.50
C MET A 90 15.73 2.38 15.38
N ALA A 91 14.95 1.82 14.45
CA ALA A 91 13.54 2.18 14.27
C ALA A 91 12.70 1.83 15.52
N SER A 92 12.92 0.63 16.08
CA SER A 92 12.24 0.19 17.31
C SER A 92 12.63 1.06 18.51
N TYR A 93 13.89 1.45 18.61
CA TYR A 93 14.37 2.36 19.67
C TYR A 93 13.66 3.71 19.58
N LEU A 94 13.65 4.32 18.39
CA LEU A 94 12.98 5.59 18.16
C LEU A 94 11.50 5.49 18.53
N ARG A 95 10.79 4.47 18.05
CA ARG A 95 9.37 4.25 18.35
C ARG A 95 9.07 4.09 19.83
N ASN A 96 9.99 3.48 20.60
CA ASN A 96 9.83 3.28 22.04
C ASN A 96 10.15 4.52 22.89
N HIS A 97 10.99 5.43 22.38
CA HIS A 97 11.51 6.58 23.13
C HIS A 97 10.91 7.92 22.67
N ARG A 98 10.03 7.94 21.69
CA ARG A 98 9.36 9.15 21.21
C ARG A 98 7.86 9.07 21.45
N PRO A 99 7.20 10.19 21.87
CA PRO A 99 5.77 10.24 22.15
C PRO A 99 4.95 10.39 20.86
N VAL A 100 5.07 9.42 19.93
CA VAL A 100 4.39 9.44 18.64
C VAL A 100 3.31 8.37 18.58
N LYS A 101 2.14 8.68 18.05
CA LYS A 101 1.08 7.70 17.75
C LYS A 101 1.36 7.01 16.43
N VAL A 102 1.04 5.72 16.32
CA VAL A 102 1.23 4.95 15.11
C VAL A 102 -0.09 4.35 14.63
N VAL A 103 -0.44 4.62 13.38
CA VAL A 103 -1.53 3.97 12.65
C VAL A 103 -0.93 3.01 11.64
N GLY A 104 -1.10 1.70 11.83
CA GLY A 104 -0.68 0.66 10.90
C GLY A 104 -1.79 0.29 9.92
N VAL A 105 -1.50 0.22 8.62
CA VAL A 105 -2.49 -0.12 7.59
C VAL A 105 -2.02 -1.32 6.78
N THR A 106 -2.80 -2.40 6.79
CA THR A 106 -2.56 -3.59 5.97
C THR A 106 -3.83 -4.05 5.24
N GLY A 107 -3.70 -5.06 4.41
CA GLY A 107 -4.79 -5.68 3.65
C GLY A 107 -4.30 -6.32 2.36
N SER A 108 -5.15 -7.06 1.68
CA SER A 108 -4.83 -7.62 0.37
C SER A 108 -4.81 -6.52 -0.70
N VAL A 109 -5.83 -5.68 -0.73
CA VAL A 109 -5.99 -4.55 -1.65
C VAL A 109 -6.33 -3.28 -0.86
N GLY A 110 -6.02 -2.10 -1.43
CA GLY A 110 -6.42 -0.81 -0.86
C GLY A 110 -5.49 -0.24 0.21
N LYS A 111 -4.42 -0.93 0.61
CA LYS A 111 -3.46 -0.46 1.63
C LYS A 111 -3.00 0.98 1.41
N THR A 112 -2.47 1.26 0.23
CA THR A 112 -1.91 2.59 -0.11
C THR A 112 -2.99 3.66 -0.15
N SER A 113 -4.14 3.39 -0.79
CA SER A 113 -5.25 4.34 -0.86
C SER A 113 -5.82 4.64 0.54
N THR A 114 -5.96 3.60 1.38
CA THR A 114 -6.39 3.76 2.78
C THR A 114 -5.36 4.55 3.58
N ARG A 115 -4.06 4.22 3.48
CA ARG A 115 -2.97 4.97 4.12
C ARG A 115 -3.01 6.46 3.71
N ASP A 116 -3.17 6.75 2.43
CA ASP A 116 -3.19 8.13 1.93
C ASP A 116 -4.45 8.88 2.38
N MET A 117 -5.58 8.21 2.45
CA MET A 117 -6.82 8.80 2.94
C MET A 117 -6.77 9.04 4.45
N VAL A 118 -6.25 8.08 5.23
CA VAL A 118 -5.96 8.23 6.67
C VAL A 118 -4.99 9.39 6.89
N TYR A 119 -3.90 9.46 6.14
CA TYR A 119 -2.96 10.58 6.21
C TYR A 119 -3.67 11.92 5.93
N SER A 120 -4.52 11.97 4.90
CA SER A 120 -5.24 13.21 4.53
C SER A 120 -6.19 13.68 5.64
N VAL A 121 -6.81 12.74 6.37
CA VAL A 121 -7.64 13.03 7.55
C VAL A 121 -6.79 13.46 8.74
N VAL A 122 -5.75 12.68 9.06
CA VAL A 122 -4.95 12.90 10.28
C VAL A 122 -4.17 14.21 10.22
N LYS A 123 -3.65 14.60 9.06
CA LYS A 123 -2.92 15.87 8.86
C LYS A 123 -3.77 17.12 9.09
N GLN A 124 -5.11 17.01 9.14
CA GLN A 124 -5.97 18.18 9.44
C GLN A 124 -5.78 18.65 10.88
N LYS A 125 -5.29 17.79 11.78
CA LYS A 125 -5.12 18.13 13.20
C LYS A 125 -3.69 17.92 13.70
N TYR A 126 -2.96 16.94 13.17
CA TYR A 126 -1.66 16.51 13.69
C TYR A 126 -0.55 16.66 12.67
N LYS A 127 0.65 17.00 13.11
CA LYS A 127 1.85 16.80 12.29
C LYS A 127 2.00 15.32 11.98
N THR A 128 1.98 14.95 10.71
CA THR A 128 1.86 13.55 10.31
C THR A 128 2.89 13.17 9.28
N LEU A 129 3.61 12.07 9.53
CA LEU A 129 4.45 11.39 8.56
C LEU A 129 3.72 10.15 8.05
N LYS A 130 3.89 9.81 6.78
CA LYS A 130 3.38 8.56 6.20
C LYS A 130 4.46 7.78 5.47
N THR A 131 4.21 6.48 5.26
CA THR A 131 4.98 5.67 4.31
C THR A 131 4.92 6.28 2.92
N GLU A 132 6.04 6.42 2.26
CA GLU A 132 6.13 6.83 0.86
C GLU A 132 6.39 5.62 -0.05
N GLY A 133 5.87 5.71 -1.27
CA GLY A 133 6.03 4.63 -2.25
C GLY A 133 5.59 3.27 -1.69
N ASN A 134 6.47 2.29 -1.82
CA ASN A 134 6.30 0.92 -1.35
C ASN A 134 7.20 0.57 -0.14
N TYR A 135 7.60 1.54 0.66
CA TYR A 135 8.44 1.34 1.86
C TYR A 135 7.65 0.68 3.01
N ASN A 136 7.01 -0.46 2.71
CA ASN A 136 6.08 -1.17 3.58
C ASN A 136 6.57 -2.54 4.08
N ASN A 137 7.83 -2.89 3.81
CA ASN A 137 8.49 -4.15 4.18
C ASN A 137 9.53 -3.96 5.31
N GLU A 138 10.28 -5.01 5.64
CA GLU A 138 11.28 -5.04 6.73
C GLU A 138 12.46 -4.08 6.56
N ILE A 139 12.62 -3.45 5.41
CA ILE A 139 13.61 -2.40 5.16
C ILE A 139 12.92 -1.04 5.10
N GLY A 140 11.86 -0.93 4.32
CA GLY A 140 11.18 0.34 4.05
C GLY A 140 10.45 0.92 5.26
N LEU A 141 9.78 0.07 6.07
CA LEU A 141 9.09 0.52 7.28
C LEU A 141 10.07 1.10 8.32
N PRO A 142 11.20 0.44 8.68
CA PRO A 142 12.21 1.05 9.54
C PRO A 142 12.76 2.37 9.01
N LEU A 143 13.10 2.45 7.71
CA LEU A 143 13.56 3.68 7.08
C LEU A 143 12.50 4.80 7.15
N THR A 144 11.21 4.46 7.02
CA THR A 144 10.12 5.43 7.20
C THR A 144 10.07 5.95 8.64
N ILE A 145 10.17 5.08 9.64
CA ILE A 145 10.17 5.46 11.05
C ILE A 145 11.38 6.36 11.38
N LEU A 146 12.56 6.05 10.83
CA LEU A 146 13.78 6.85 11.03
C LEU A 146 13.73 8.24 10.39
N ARG A 147 12.72 8.55 9.57
CA ARG A 147 12.44 9.90 9.06
C ARG A 147 11.69 10.78 10.06
N TYR A 148 11.29 10.23 11.19
CA TYR A 148 10.64 10.97 12.25
C TYR A 148 11.50 12.13 12.76
N HIS A 149 10.90 13.31 12.89
CA HIS A 149 11.49 14.49 13.52
C HIS A 149 10.69 14.93 14.73
N ASP A 150 9.51 15.52 14.51
CA ASP A 150 8.61 16.06 15.54
C ASP A 150 7.13 15.77 15.22
N GLU A 151 6.89 14.76 14.37
CA GLU A 151 5.54 14.35 14.04
C GLU A 151 4.82 13.77 15.26
N GLU A 152 3.53 14.02 15.32
CA GLU A 152 2.65 13.52 16.38
C GLU A 152 2.04 12.15 16.01
N VAL A 153 1.90 11.89 14.70
CA VAL A 153 1.32 10.64 14.18
C VAL A 153 2.14 10.12 13.00
N LEU A 154 2.39 8.81 13.00
CA LEU A 154 2.93 8.07 11.85
C LEU A 154 1.81 7.21 11.25
N VAL A 155 1.59 7.30 9.93
CA VAL A 155 0.67 6.44 9.18
C VAL A 155 1.50 5.48 8.33
N LEU A 156 1.61 4.24 8.80
CA LEU A 156 2.52 3.25 8.24
C LEU A 156 1.77 2.20 7.43
N GLU A 157 2.09 2.09 6.15
CA GLU A 157 1.67 0.95 5.33
C GLU A 157 2.51 -0.26 5.68
N MET A 158 1.86 -1.42 5.89
CA MET A 158 2.50 -2.66 6.31
C MET A 158 2.13 -3.77 5.33
N GLY A 159 3.10 -4.18 4.52
CA GLY A 159 2.99 -5.23 3.52
C GLY A 159 3.61 -6.55 3.99
N MET A 160 3.13 -7.67 3.46
CA MET A 160 3.70 -9.00 3.72
C MET A 160 3.44 -9.94 2.54
N ASN A 161 4.32 -10.91 2.35
CA ASN A 161 4.20 -12.03 1.42
C ASN A 161 4.08 -13.37 2.17
N HIS A 162 4.73 -13.49 3.33
CA HIS A 162 4.80 -14.72 4.12
C HIS A 162 4.30 -14.52 5.55
N LEU A 163 3.96 -15.62 6.22
CA LEU A 163 3.70 -15.64 7.66
C LEU A 163 4.91 -15.09 8.43
N GLN A 164 4.65 -14.46 9.58
CA GLN A 164 5.60 -13.82 10.49
C GLN A 164 6.24 -12.52 9.98
N GLU A 165 6.14 -12.15 8.71
CA GLU A 165 6.63 -10.85 8.24
C GLU A 165 5.84 -9.71 8.87
N MET A 166 4.51 -9.80 8.88
CA MET A 166 3.66 -8.80 9.51
C MET A 166 3.92 -8.69 11.01
N SER A 167 4.17 -9.82 11.68
CA SER A 167 4.54 -9.83 13.11
C SER A 167 5.83 -9.02 13.37
N ARG A 168 6.87 -9.24 12.55
CA ARG A 168 8.13 -8.48 12.67
C ARG A 168 7.92 -6.98 12.44
N LEU A 169 7.15 -6.61 11.42
CA LEU A 169 6.79 -5.21 11.17
C LEU A 169 6.01 -4.60 12.34
N SER A 170 5.04 -5.34 12.86
CA SER A 170 4.22 -4.90 13.99
C SER A 170 5.04 -4.67 15.26
N MET A 171 5.97 -5.57 15.57
CA MET A 171 6.86 -5.43 16.73
C MET A 171 7.78 -4.20 16.63
N ILE A 172 8.17 -3.79 15.42
CA ILE A 172 8.94 -2.56 15.18
C ILE A 172 8.04 -1.34 15.30
N ALA A 173 6.90 -1.33 14.60
CA ALA A 173 6.00 -0.18 14.52
C ALA A 173 5.19 0.04 15.79
N ARG A 174 4.80 -1.03 16.49
CA ARG A 174 3.95 -1.03 17.69
C ARG A 174 2.73 -0.13 17.51
N PRO A 175 1.78 -0.49 16.61
CA PRO A 175 0.64 0.35 16.30
C PRO A 175 -0.23 0.64 17.53
N ASP A 176 -0.65 1.89 17.69
CA ASP A 176 -1.71 2.28 18.63
C ASP A 176 -3.10 2.01 18.01
N ILE A 177 -3.17 2.16 16.68
CA ILE A 177 -4.35 1.83 15.85
C ILE A 177 -3.86 0.98 14.69
N ALA A 178 -4.51 -0.15 14.43
CA ALA A 178 -4.27 -0.98 13.25
C ALA A 178 -5.51 -1.05 12.38
N CYS A 179 -5.31 -1.08 11.05
CA CYS A 179 -6.39 -1.17 10.07
C CYS A 179 -6.14 -2.35 9.12
N ILE A 180 -7.17 -3.18 8.91
CA ILE A 180 -7.15 -4.24 7.90
C ILE A 180 -8.25 -3.96 6.88
N THR A 181 -7.85 -3.61 5.65
CA THR A 181 -8.78 -3.19 4.59
C THR A 181 -9.63 -4.35 4.08
N ASN A 182 -9.00 -5.48 3.79
CA ASN A 182 -9.66 -6.72 3.36
C ASN A 182 -8.71 -7.92 3.41
N VAL A 183 -9.31 -9.11 3.28
CA VAL A 183 -8.63 -10.40 3.08
C VAL A 183 -9.15 -10.98 1.77
N GLY A 184 -8.40 -10.80 0.71
CA GLY A 184 -8.66 -11.33 -0.62
C GLY A 184 -7.72 -12.48 -0.98
N THR A 185 -7.33 -12.54 -2.27
CA THR A 185 -6.49 -13.62 -2.83
C THR A 185 -5.04 -13.19 -3.12
N ALA A 186 -4.64 -11.95 -2.78
CA ALA A 186 -3.26 -11.52 -2.95
C ALA A 186 -2.30 -12.40 -2.12
N HIS A 187 -1.22 -12.87 -2.76
CA HIS A 187 -0.21 -13.79 -2.19
C HIS A 187 -0.74 -15.20 -1.84
N ILE A 188 -1.86 -15.62 -2.43
CA ILE A 188 -2.46 -16.94 -2.15
C ILE A 188 -1.54 -18.10 -2.60
N GLY A 189 -0.73 -17.89 -3.63
CA GLY A 189 0.26 -18.86 -4.08
C GLY A 189 1.30 -19.21 -3.01
N GLU A 190 1.68 -18.23 -2.18
CA GLU A 190 2.66 -18.41 -1.10
C GLU A 190 2.00 -18.87 0.20
N LEU A 191 0.82 -18.36 0.52
CA LEU A 191 0.12 -18.63 1.78
C LEU A 191 -0.83 -19.82 1.72
N GLY A 192 -1.21 -20.27 0.52
CA GLY A 192 -1.98 -21.49 0.27
C GLY A 192 -3.49 -21.35 0.50
N SER A 193 -3.96 -20.43 1.34
CA SER A 193 -5.40 -20.24 1.58
C SER A 193 -5.74 -18.85 2.09
N ARG A 194 -7.02 -18.44 1.99
CA ARG A 194 -7.52 -17.18 2.55
C ARG A 194 -7.47 -17.13 4.08
N GLU A 195 -7.60 -18.26 4.74
CA GLU A 195 -7.45 -18.40 6.20
C GLU A 195 -6.01 -18.07 6.63
N ASN A 196 -5.03 -18.55 5.89
CA ASN A 196 -3.63 -18.21 6.12
C ASN A 196 -3.34 -16.73 5.81
N ILE A 197 -3.98 -16.15 4.78
CA ILE A 197 -3.89 -14.72 4.50
C ILE A 197 -4.48 -13.90 5.65
N LEU A 198 -5.64 -14.30 6.19
CA LEU A 198 -6.23 -13.68 7.38
C LEU A 198 -5.27 -13.77 8.56
N LYS A 199 -4.75 -14.98 8.86
CA LYS A 199 -3.78 -15.19 9.94
C LYS A 199 -2.56 -14.29 9.80
N ALA A 200 -1.96 -14.23 8.61
CA ALA A 200 -0.79 -13.40 8.35
C ALA A 200 -1.10 -11.90 8.52
N LYS A 201 -2.27 -11.42 8.11
CA LYS A 201 -2.65 -10.01 8.31
C LYS A 201 -2.98 -9.68 9.76
N LEU A 202 -3.58 -10.61 10.50
CA LEU A 202 -3.85 -10.45 11.92
C LEU A 202 -2.57 -10.37 12.77
N GLU A 203 -1.42 -10.83 12.27
CA GLU A 203 -0.14 -10.62 12.96
C GLU A 203 0.19 -9.14 13.19
N ILE A 204 -0.52 -8.19 12.53
CA ILE A 204 -0.40 -6.76 12.79
C ILE A 204 -0.69 -6.40 14.27
N ILE A 205 -1.45 -7.24 14.96
CA ILE A 205 -1.77 -7.00 16.38
C ILE A 205 -0.64 -7.38 17.34
N ASN A 206 0.36 -8.16 16.91
CA ASN A 206 1.40 -8.70 17.79
C ASN A 206 2.25 -7.63 18.50
N GLY A 207 2.41 -6.45 17.90
CA GLY A 207 3.11 -5.31 18.50
C GLY A 207 2.20 -4.33 19.23
N MET A 208 0.88 -4.54 19.21
CA MET A 208 -0.10 -3.65 19.85
C MET A 208 -0.16 -3.89 21.37
N LYS A 209 -0.53 -2.87 22.10
CA LYS A 209 -0.81 -2.98 23.53
C LYS A 209 -2.25 -3.40 23.77
N GLU A 210 -2.52 -4.00 24.91
CA GLU A 210 -3.90 -4.24 25.37
C GLU A 210 -4.72 -2.95 25.35
N GLY A 211 -5.97 -3.04 24.90
CA GLY A 211 -6.86 -1.89 24.75
C GLY A 211 -6.61 -1.01 23.52
N SER A 212 -5.58 -1.29 22.71
CA SER A 212 -5.37 -0.61 21.42
C SER A 212 -6.50 -0.92 20.44
N THR A 213 -6.68 -0.09 19.40
CA THR A 213 -7.81 -0.21 18.47
C THR A 213 -7.43 -0.95 17.19
N LEU A 214 -8.21 -1.99 16.85
CA LEU A 214 -8.18 -2.65 15.55
C LEU A 214 -9.42 -2.26 14.73
N ILE A 215 -9.21 -1.62 13.58
CA ILE A 215 -10.29 -1.25 12.65
C ILE A 215 -10.33 -2.26 11.51
N ILE A 216 -11.49 -2.88 11.27
CA ILE A 216 -11.68 -3.90 10.24
C ILE A 216 -12.90 -3.60 9.37
N ASN A 217 -12.80 -3.99 8.10
CA ASN A 217 -13.91 -3.90 7.16
C ASN A 217 -14.90 -5.07 7.38
N GLN A 218 -16.08 -4.75 7.91
CA GLN A 218 -17.15 -5.70 8.20
C GLN A 218 -17.79 -6.30 6.94
N ASP A 219 -17.66 -5.66 5.79
CA ASP A 219 -18.20 -6.19 4.52
C ASP A 219 -17.33 -7.32 3.95
N ASN A 220 -16.14 -7.56 4.50
CA ASN A 220 -15.26 -8.65 4.09
C ASN A 220 -15.57 -9.92 4.90
N ASP A 221 -15.93 -10.99 4.21
CA ASP A 221 -16.35 -12.28 4.78
C ASP A 221 -15.36 -12.87 5.78
N MET A 222 -14.06 -12.79 5.50
CA MET A 222 -13.03 -13.30 6.42
C MET A 222 -12.87 -12.41 7.66
N LEU A 223 -12.98 -11.09 7.52
CA LEU A 223 -12.84 -10.16 8.64
C LEU A 223 -14.05 -10.18 9.58
N GLN A 224 -15.24 -10.55 9.08
CA GLN A 224 -16.44 -10.77 9.92
C GLN A 224 -16.20 -11.79 11.03
N THR A 225 -15.35 -12.78 10.79
CA THR A 225 -15.08 -13.89 11.73
C THR A 225 -14.11 -13.52 12.86
N VAL A 226 -13.52 -12.31 12.82
CA VAL A 226 -12.49 -11.90 13.78
C VAL A 226 -13.13 -11.52 15.12
N GLU A 227 -12.77 -12.23 16.18
CA GLU A 227 -13.14 -11.96 17.56
C GLU A 227 -11.89 -11.81 18.41
N LEU A 228 -11.70 -10.64 19.02
CA LEU A 228 -10.55 -10.32 19.86
C LEU A 228 -11.05 -9.58 21.12
N HIS A 229 -10.76 -10.11 22.30
CA HIS A 229 -11.24 -9.54 23.56
C HIS A 229 -10.26 -8.60 24.26
N HIS A 230 -8.99 -8.63 23.83
CA HIS A 230 -7.93 -7.79 24.41
C HIS A 230 -7.70 -6.46 23.65
N LEU A 231 -8.39 -6.27 22.54
CA LEU A 231 -8.34 -5.05 21.72
C LEU A 231 -9.74 -4.44 21.58
N ASN A 232 -9.77 -3.14 21.33
CA ASN A 232 -10.99 -2.47 20.91
C ASN A 232 -11.19 -2.69 19.41
N VAL A 233 -12.17 -3.54 19.01
CA VAL A 233 -12.42 -3.83 17.60
C VAL A 233 -13.52 -2.92 17.06
N VAL A 234 -13.15 -2.00 16.18
CA VAL A 234 -14.07 -1.10 15.47
C VAL A 234 -14.39 -1.69 14.09
N ARG A 235 -15.66 -1.95 13.82
CA ARG A 235 -16.15 -2.52 12.58
C ARG A 235 -16.73 -1.43 11.68
N VAL A 236 -16.23 -1.31 10.46
CA VAL A 236 -16.72 -0.34 9.48
C VAL A 236 -17.28 -1.07 8.27
N GLY A 237 -18.34 -0.56 7.64
CA GLY A 237 -18.95 -1.21 6.48
C GLY A 237 -20.33 -0.67 6.12
N LYS A 238 -21.02 -1.36 5.22
CA LYS A 238 -22.38 -1.05 4.75
C LYS A 238 -23.45 -1.80 5.56
N GLY A 239 -23.05 -2.92 6.14
CA GLY A 239 -23.96 -3.76 6.92
C GLY A 239 -24.32 -3.15 8.28
N LYS A 240 -25.50 -3.53 8.82
CA LYS A 240 -26.02 -3.03 10.10
C LYS A 240 -25.14 -3.42 11.32
N GLU A 241 -24.31 -4.41 11.16
CA GLU A 241 -23.36 -4.87 12.19
C GLU A 241 -22.12 -3.96 12.33
N ALA A 242 -21.95 -3.01 11.39
CA ALA A 242 -20.85 -2.05 11.44
C ALA A 242 -21.13 -0.95 12.48
N SER A 243 -20.12 -0.63 13.30
CA SER A 243 -20.19 0.47 14.28
C SER A 243 -20.19 1.84 13.59
N ILE A 244 -19.57 1.93 12.41
CA ILE A 244 -19.58 3.10 11.53
C ILE A 244 -20.08 2.62 10.17
N GLN A 245 -21.29 3.02 9.83
CA GLN A 245 -22.02 2.49 8.69
C GLN A 245 -22.13 3.52 7.56
N ALA A 246 -21.88 3.06 6.31
CA ALA A 246 -22.23 3.80 5.11
C ALA A 246 -23.63 3.40 4.61
N SER A 247 -24.45 4.40 4.29
CA SER A 247 -25.75 4.24 3.67
C SER A 247 -25.94 5.25 2.54
N HIS A 248 -27.00 5.14 1.74
CA HIS A 248 -27.33 6.07 0.65
C HIS A 248 -26.14 6.33 -0.30
N ILE A 249 -25.46 5.22 -0.71
CA ILE A 249 -24.28 5.28 -1.55
C ILE A 249 -24.66 5.71 -2.96
N VAL A 250 -23.95 6.73 -3.48
CA VAL A 250 -24.06 7.20 -4.86
C VAL A 250 -22.67 7.10 -5.50
N LEU A 251 -22.59 6.40 -6.63
CA LEU A 251 -21.38 6.26 -7.42
C LEU A 251 -21.53 7.06 -8.71
N GLU A 252 -20.67 8.06 -8.89
CA GLU A 252 -20.59 8.88 -10.10
C GLU A 252 -19.32 8.56 -10.88
N GLU A 253 -19.19 9.08 -12.10
CA GLU A 253 -18.01 8.83 -12.96
C GLU A 253 -16.69 9.41 -12.41
N THR A 254 -16.75 10.39 -11.52
CA THR A 254 -15.54 11.08 -11.00
C THR A 254 -15.42 11.05 -9.49
N LYS A 255 -16.50 10.77 -8.78
CA LYS A 255 -16.55 10.78 -7.33
C LYS A 255 -17.54 9.75 -6.80
N SER A 256 -17.50 9.54 -5.50
CA SER A 256 -18.49 8.75 -4.77
C SER A 256 -18.98 9.53 -3.56
N SER A 257 -20.22 9.29 -3.13
CA SER A 257 -20.73 9.87 -1.89
C SER A 257 -21.57 8.87 -1.11
N PHE A 258 -21.67 9.06 0.19
CA PHE A 258 -22.46 8.23 1.08
C PHE A 258 -22.85 9.00 2.34
N GLU A 259 -23.90 8.56 3.01
CA GLU A 259 -24.26 9.03 4.35
C GLU A 259 -23.57 8.16 5.38
N VAL A 260 -22.88 8.78 6.35
CA VAL A 260 -22.33 8.10 7.53
C VAL A 260 -23.13 8.52 8.75
N GLU A 261 -23.47 7.56 9.62
CA GLU A 261 -24.06 7.82 10.92
C GLU A 261 -23.03 7.51 12.02
N TYR A 262 -22.80 8.50 12.89
CA TYR A 262 -21.95 8.38 14.07
C TYR A 262 -22.52 9.15 15.24
N GLN A 263 -22.72 8.50 16.38
CA GLN A 263 -23.31 9.08 17.61
C GLN A 263 -24.66 9.81 17.36
N GLY A 264 -25.50 9.23 16.49
CA GLY A 264 -26.81 9.78 16.14
C GLY A 264 -26.80 11.01 15.23
N LYS A 265 -25.61 11.43 14.76
CA LYS A 265 -25.48 12.46 13.73
C LYS A 265 -25.26 11.81 12.38
N LYS A 266 -25.93 12.34 11.36
CA LYS A 266 -25.82 11.91 9.97
C LYS A 266 -25.11 12.99 9.18
N GLU A 267 -24.07 12.58 8.44
CA GLU A 267 -23.30 13.46 7.57
C GLU A 267 -23.10 12.83 6.19
N ILE A 268 -23.16 13.66 5.17
CA ILE A 268 -22.83 13.25 3.81
C ILE A 268 -21.33 13.44 3.61
N ILE A 269 -20.67 12.34 3.25
CA ILE A 269 -19.26 12.30 2.92
C ILE A 269 -19.10 12.19 1.42
N GLU A 270 -18.37 13.10 0.81
CA GLU A 270 -17.98 13.06 -0.59
C GLU A 270 -16.53 12.62 -0.71
N VAL A 271 -16.29 11.57 -1.49
CA VAL A 271 -14.95 11.03 -1.78
C VAL A 271 -14.60 11.45 -3.20
N PRO A 272 -13.52 12.23 -3.45
CA PRO A 272 -13.21 12.82 -4.75
C PRO A 272 -12.63 11.80 -5.76
N VAL A 273 -13.02 10.54 -5.62
CA VAL A 273 -12.64 9.43 -6.48
C VAL A 273 -13.81 8.45 -6.58
N GLN A 274 -13.90 7.77 -7.71
CA GLN A 274 -14.96 6.81 -7.98
C GLN A 274 -14.66 5.43 -7.37
N GLY A 275 -15.71 4.61 -7.26
CA GLY A 275 -15.63 3.21 -6.90
C GLY A 275 -15.97 2.93 -5.43
N GLU A 276 -16.79 1.91 -5.26
CA GLU A 276 -17.32 1.50 -3.94
C GLU A 276 -16.21 1.12 -2.94
N HIS A 277 -15.09 0.56 -3.42
CA HIS A 277 -13.94 0.23 -2.58
C HIS A 277 -13.33 1.47 -1.90
N ASN A 278 -13.47 2.66 -2.50
CA ASN A 278 -13.01 3.90 -1.88
C ASN A 278 -13.93 4.37 -0.75
N ILE A 279 -15.21 3.95 -0.74
CA ILE A 279 -16.09 4.17 0.40
C ILE A 279 -15.60 3.36 1.60
N SER A 280 -15.22 2.08 1.41
CA SER A 280 -14.63 1.26 2.47
C SER A 280 -13.33 1.87 3.02
N ASN A 281 -12.46 2.40 2.13
CA ASN A 281 -11.25 3.10 2.54
C ASN A 281 -11.58 4.38 3.35
N ALA A 282 -12.62 5.13 2.95
CA ALA A 282 -13.07 6.33 3.64
C ALA A 282 -13.64 6.00 5.03
N LEU A 283 -14.41 4.93 5.16
CA LEU A 283 -14.92 4.48 6.47
C LEU A 283 -13.78 4.14 7.44
N ILE A 284 -12.71 3.49 6.97
CA ILE A 284 -11.51 3.24 7.78
C ILE A 284 -10.85 4.57 8.20
N ALA A 285 -10.71 5.51 7.27
CA ALA A 285 -10.14 6.83 7.58
C ALA A 285 -10.99 7.63 8.57
N ILE A 286 -12.32 7.55 8.46
CA ILE A 286 -13.27 8.14 9.44
C ILE A 286 -13.05 7.52 10.81
N ALA A 287 -12.98 6.18 10.89
CA ALA A 287 -12.76 5.48 12.15
C ALA A 287 -11.44 5.89 12.82
N VAL A 288 -10.34 5.97 12.04
CA VAL A 288 -9.05 6.47 12.55
C VAL A 288 -9.17 7.92 13.05
N GLY A 289 -9.86 8.79 12.30
CA GLY A 289 -10.08 10.17 12.69
C GLY A 289 -10.82 10.29 14.03
N ILE A 290 -11.87 9.50 14.22
CA ILE A 290 -12.65 9.42 15.46
C ILE A 290 -11.76 8.95 16.62
N GLU A 291 -10.99 7.87 16.45
CA GLU A 291 -10.08 7.34 17.48
C GLU A 291 -8.99 8.35 17.89
N LEU A 292 -8.58 9.21 16.96
CA LEU A 292 -7.63 10.30 17.22
C LEU A 292 -8.31 11.60 17.67
N ASN A 293 -9.62 11.59 17.98
CA ASN A 293 -10.39 12.75 18.40
C ASN A 293 -10.32 13.92 17.41
N ILE A 294 -10.31 13.65 16.11
CA ILE A 294 -10.43 14.64 15.04
C ILE A 294 -11.90 15.00 14.88
N SER A 295 -12.23 16.28 14.69
CA SER A 295 -13.62 16.69 14.48
C SER A 295 -14.19 16.09 13.19
N LEU A 296 -15.50 15.82 13.14
CA LEU A 296 -16.14 15.27 11.95
C LEU A 296 -16.00 16.22 10.74
N GLU A 297 -15.96 17.53 10.98
CA GLU A 297 -15.71 18.56 9.98
C GLU A 297 -14.30 18.42 9.37
N ASP A 298 -13.27 18.25 10.21
CA ASP A 298 -11.89 18.05 9.76
C ASP A 298 -11.73 16.69 9.06
N ILE A 299 -12.39 15.63 9.54
CA ILE A 299 -12.42 14.31 8.87
C ILE A 299 -12.98 14.46 7.45
N LYS A 300 -14.14 15.12 7.32
CA LYS A 300 -14.80 15.39 6.04
C LYS A 300 -13.89 16.18 5.09
N LYS A 301 -13.27 17.26 5.60
CA LYS A 301 -12.29 18.06 4.86
C LYS A 301 -11.10 17.21 4.40
N GLY A 302 -10.55 16.39 5.30
CA GLY A 302 -9.43 15.49 4.97
C GLY A 302 -9.77 14.48 3.86
N ILE A 303 -10.98 13.93 3.86
CA ILE A 303 -11.44 13.04 2.79
C ILE A 303 -11.61 13.79 1.46
N GLN A 304 -12.16 15.01 1.48
CA GLN A 304 -12.32 15.85 0.28
C GLN A 304 -10.98 16.28 -0.34
N GLU A 305 -9.93 16.43 0.47
CA GLU A 305 -8.57 16.75 0.01
C GLU A 305 -7.76 15.53 -0.43
N PHE A 306 -8.31 14.33 -0.32
CA PHE A 306 -7.62 13.10 -0.71
C PHE A 306 -7.28 13.08 -2.20
N LYS A 307 -6.08 12.58 -2.52
CA LYS A 307 -5.60 12.35 -3.89
C LYS A 307 -5.02 10.95 -3.99
N LEU A 308 -5.37 10.24 -5.06
CA LEU A 308 -4.80 8.94 -5.36
C LEU A 308 -3.29 9.03 -5.61
N THR A 309 -2.56 8.02 -5.17
CA THR A 309 -1.18 7.79 -5.60
C THR A 309 -1.15 7.37 -7.06
N LYS A 310 -0.20 7.89 -7.85
CA LYS A 310 -0.05 7.61 -9.29
C LYS A 310 -0.08 6.10 -9.63
N ASN A 311 -0.60 5.79 -10.81
CA ASN A 311 -0.79 4.44 -11.37
C ASN A 311 -1.76 3.56 -10.54
N ARG A 312 -2.61 4.16 -9.71
CA ARG A 312 -3.65 3.48 -8.92
C ARG A 312 -5.03 4.00 -9.27
N MET A 313 -5.50 3.63 -10.46
CA MET A 313 -6.76 4.11 -11.04
C MET A 313 -6.72 5.60 -11.39
N ASP A 314 -5.56 6.10 -11.84
CA ASP A 314 -5.45 7.45 -12.37
C ASP A 314 -6.30 7.60 -13.62
N ILE A 315 -7.06 8.67 -13.70
CA ILE A 315 -7.84 9.00 -14.90
C ILE A 315 -7.02 9.98 -15.73
N LEU A 316 -6.66 9.56 -16.93
CA LEU A 316 -5.84 10.31 -17.87
C LEU A 316 -6.65 10.58 -19.13
N GLU A 317 -6.65 11.84 -19.61
CA GLU A 317 -7.18 12.17 -20.92
C GLU A 317 -6.05 12.09 -21.95
N LYS A 318 -6.19 11.23 -22.95
CA LYS A 318 -5.19 10.98 -24.00
C LYS A 318 -5.84 10.79 -25.36
N ASN A 319 -5.43 11.56 -26.35
CA ASN A 319 -5.88 11.42 -27.75
C ASN A 319 -7.41 11.24 -27.85
N HIS A 320 -8.20 12.11 -27.22
CA HIS A 320 -9.67 12.05 -27.14
C HIS A 320 -10.23 10.76 -26.50
N LYS A 321 -9.47 10.11 -25.63
CA LYS A 321 -9.86 8.91 -24.89
C LYS A 321 -9.64 9.11 -23.41
N THR A 322 -10.48 8.48 -22.59
CA THR A 322 -10.27 8.45 -21.13
C THR A 322 -9.59 7.15 -20.75
N VAL A 323 -8.39 7.21 -20.18
CA VAL A 323 -7.61 6.04 -19.75
C VAL A 323 -7.61 5.93 -18.24
N ILE A 324 -8.05 4.80 -17.72
CA ILE A 324 -7.99 4.44 -16.29
C ILE A 324 -6.73 3.60 -16.08
N ASP A 325 -5.68 4.23 -15.55
CA ASP A 325 -4.38 3.60 -15.30
C ASP A 325 -4.37 2.86 -13.96
N GLY A 326 -4.53 1.54 -14.01
CA GLY A 326 -4.43 0.61 -12.89
C GLY A 326 -3.16 -0.26 -12.93
N THR A 327 -2.10 0.18 -13.60
CA THR A 327 -0.92 -0.64 -13.95
C THR A 327 0.04 -0.91 -12.79
N TYR A 328 -0.22 -0.38 -11.60
CA TYR A 328 0.66 -0.58 -10.44
C TYR A 328 0.77 -2.06 -10.03
N ASN A 329 -0.34 -2.77 -9.90
CA ASN A 329 -0.39 -4.20 -9.57
C ASN A 329 -1.79 -4.78 -9.82
N ALA A 330 -1.91 -6.11 -9.84
CA ALA A 330 -3.17 -6.82 -10.05
C ALA A 330 -3.34 -8.01 -9.09
N SER A 331 -4.57 -8.18 -8.63
CA SER A 331 -5.13 -9.35 -7.95
C SER A 331 -6.59 -9.47 -8.35
N VAL A 332 -7.25 -10.60 -8.11
CA VAL A 332 -8.67 -10.81 -8.46
C VAL A 332 -9.56 -9.68 -7.94
N ASP A 333 -9.44 -9.36 -6.65
CA ASP A 333 -10.26 -8.32 -6.02
C ASP A 333 -10.02 -6.95 -6.65
N SER A 334 -8.76 -6.61 -6.94
CA SER A 334 -8.42 -5.33 -7.56
C SER A 334 -8.83 -5.27 -9.04
N MET A 335 -8.78 -6.38 -9.78
CA MET A 335 -9.32 -6.49 -11.14
C MET A 335 -10.82 -6.22 -11.14
N LYS A 336 -11.57 -6.94 -10.28
CA LYS A 336 -13.02 -6.77 -10.15
C LYS A 336 -13.41 -5.34 -9.79
N SER A 337 -12.77 -4.74 -8.79
CA SER A 337 -13.03 -3.35 -8.40
C SER A 337 -12.77 -2.37 -9.54
N SER A 338 -11.72 -2.60 -10.34
CA SER A 338 -11.39 -1.74 -11.48
C SER A 338 -12.38 -1.92 -12.65
N ILE A 339 -12.83 -3.15 -12.88
CA ILE A 339 -13.87 -3.46 -13.87
C ILE A 339 -15.20 -2.79 -13.47
N ASP A 340 -15.56 -2.79 -12.17
CA ASP A 340 -16.76 -2.09 -11.69
C ASP A 340 -16.68 -0.58 -11.94
N VAL A 341 -15.51 0.02 -11.74
CA VAL A 341 -15.28 1.42 -12.08
C VAL A 341 -15.49 1.67 -13.56
N LEU A 342 -14.89 0.85 -14.44
CA LEU A 342 -15.08 0.96 -15.89
C LEU A 342 -16.55 0.78 -16.29
N ALA A 343 -17.26 -0.17 -15.66
CA ALA A 343 -18.66 -0.48 -15.96
C ALA A 343 -19.61 0.70 -15.71
N ASN A 344 -19.26 1.63 -14.81
CA ASN A 344 -20.08 2.81 -14.50
C ASN A 344 -20.09 3.88 -15.60
N TYR A 345 -19.16 3.83 -16.55
CA TYR A 345 -19.11 4.77 -17.65
C TYR A 345 -20.18 4.45 -18.71
N LYS A 346 -20.72 5.50 -19.34
CA LYS A 346 -21.75 5.38 -20.38
C LYS A 346 -21.18 5.25 -21.80
N LYS A 347 -19.93 5.67 -22.00
CA LYS A 347 -19.20 5.56 -23.26
C LYS A 347 -18.78 4.12 -23.55
N ARG A 348 -18.24 3.84 -24.74
CA ARG A 348 -17.68 2.52 -25.09
C ARG A 348 -16.54 2.15 -24.15
N LYS A 349 -16.62 0.98 -23.57
CA LYS A 349 -15.74 0.47 -22.49
C LYS A 349 -14.80 -0.58 -23.03
N VAL A 350 -13.50 -0.33 -22.88
CA VAL A 350 -12.43 -1.24 -23.26
C VAL A 350 -11.64 -1.65 -22.04
N ALA A 351 -11.48 -2.94 -21.78
CA ALA A 351 -10.61 -3.45 -20.73
C ALA A 351 -9.38 -4.12 -21.33
N ILE A 352 -8.18 -3.64 -20.96
CA ILE A 352 -6.87 -4.26 -21.30
C ILE A 352 -6.35 -4.87 -20.01
N LEU A 353 -6.46 -6.19 -19.88
CA LEU A 353 -6.13 -6.93 -18.67
C LEU A 353 -4.96 -7.89 -18.91
N ALA A 354 -3.94 -7.83 -18.06
CA ALA A 354 -2.79 -8.73 -18.13
C ALA A 354 -2.74 -9.71 -16.95
N ASP A 355 -1.69 -10.50 -16.91
CA ASP A 355 -1.48 -11.54 -15.90
C ASP A 355 -1.56 -10.98 -14.48
N MET A 356 -2.19 -11.76 -13.62
CA MET A 356 -2.08 -11.65 -12.15
C MET A 356 -1.05 -12.67 -11.69
N LEU A 357 0.04 -12.18 -11.08
CA LEU A 357 1.13 -13.02 -10.61
C LEU A 357 0.98 -13.42 -9.13
N GLU A 358 1.85 -14.28 -8.63
CA GLU A 358 1.87 -14.77 -7.25
C GLU A 358 0.62 -15.60 -6.85
N LEU A 359 -0.05 -16.20 -7.83
CA LEU A 359 -1.24 -17.01 -7.61
C LEU A 359 -0.95 -18.52 -7.46
N GLY A 360 0.27 -18.98 -7.85
CA GLY A 360 0.64 -20.39 -7.78
C GLY A 360 -0.36 -21.29 -8.53
N ASP A 361 -0.72 -22.41 -7.93
CA ASP A 361 -1.66 -23.39 -8.49
C ASP A 361 -3.08 -22.86 -8.71
N TYR A 362 -3.43 -21.73 -8.09
CA TYR A 362 -4.73 -21.07 -8.25
C TYR A 362 -4.82 -20.20 -9.51
N SER A 363 -3.71 -20.03 -10.27
CA SER A 363 -3.62 -19.05 -11.36
C SER A 363 -4.75 -19.23 -12.37
N GLN A 364 -4.94 -20.42 -12.92
CA GLN A 364 -5.97 -20.68 -13.91
C GLN A 364 -7.37 -20.32 -13.38
N GLN A 365 -7.77 -20.87 -12.24
CA GLN A 365 -9.10 -20.67 -11.66
C GLN A 365 -9.38 -19.19 -11.41
N LEU A 366 -8.41 -18.46 -10.88
CA LEU A 366 -8.57 -17.05 -10.53
C LEU A 366 -8.59 -16.14 -11.75
N HIS A 367 -7.87 -16.47 -12.83
CA HIS A 367 -7.98 -15.77 -14.09
C HIS A 367 -9.34 -16.04 -14.76
N GLU A 368 -9.84 -17.29 -14.75
CA GLU A 368 -11.17 -17.64 -15.24
C GLU A 368 -12.29 -16.89 -14.47
N GLU A 369 -12.11 -16.70 -13.15
CA GLU A 369 -13.04 -15.91 -12.32
C GLU A 369 -13.11 -14.45 -12.79
N VAL A 370 -11.97 -13.82 -13.11
CA VAL A 370 -11.94 -12.47 -13.72
C VAL A 370 -12.58 -12.47 -15.10
N GLY A 371 -12.33 -13.50 -15.93
CA GLY A 371 -12.95 -13.65 -17.24
C GLY A 371 -14.48 -13.70 -17.18
N SER A 372 -15.03 -14.50 -16.25
CA SER A 372 -16.47 -14.55 -16.00
C SER A 372 -17.01 -13.21 -15.50
N TYR A 373 -16.25 -12.54 -14.63
CA TYR A 373 -16.65 -11.27 -14.03
C TYR A 373 -16.73 -10.16 -15.08
N VAL A 374 -15.70 -9.96 -15.90
CA VAL A 374 -15.68 -8.92 -16.94
C VAL A 374 -16.82 -9.13 -17.95
N ALA A 375 -17.10 -10.38 -18.31
CA ALA A 375 -18.18 -10.72 -19.21
C ALA A 375 -19.58 -10.36 -18.67
N SER A 376 -19.75 -10.34 -17.34
CA SER A 376 -21.03 -9.98 -16.69
C SER A 376 -21.26 -8.47 -16.56
N LYS A 377 -20.24 -7.62 -16.84
CA LYS A 377 -20.27 -6.18 -16.52
C LYS A 377 -20.57 -5.26 -17.70
N GLY A 378 -20.93 -5.78 -18.86
CA GLY A 378 -21.27 -4.97 -20.03
C GLY A 378 -20.09 -4.16 -20.56
N ILE A 379 -18.90 -4.76 -20.54
CA ILE A 379 -17.68 -4.23 -21.17
C ILE A 379 -17.77 -4.55 -22.68
N ASP A 380 -17.51 -3.56 -23.54
CA ASP A 380 -17.69 -3.70 -24.99
C ASP A 380 -16.53 -4.48 -25.65
N ILE A 381 -15.28 -4.22 -25.20
CA ILE A 381 -14.10 -4.91 -25.70
C ILE A 381 -13.23 -5.36 -24.54
N LEU A 382 -12.75 -6.60 -24.63
CA LEU A 382 -11.75 -7.15 -23.72
C LEU A 382 -10.49 -7.52 -24.50
N VAL A 383 -9.35 -7.03 -24.04
CA VAL A 383 -8.02 -7.36 -24.52
C VAL A 383 -7.25 -8.03 -23.39
N CYS A 384 -6.83 -9.26 -23.59
CA CYS A 384 -6.07 -10.05 -22.62
C CYS A 384 -4.61 -10.14 -23.07
N VAL A 385 -3.67 -9.90 -22.15
CA VAL A 385 -2.23 -9.81 -22.45
C VAL A 385 -1.41 -10.67 -21.50
N GLY A 386 -0.61 -11.57 -22.04
CA GLY A 386 0.31 -12.41 -21.28
C GLY A 386 -0.10 -13.87 -21.22
N LYS A 387 0.74 -14.66 -20.57
CA LYS A 387 0.62 -16.12 -20.59
C LYS A 387 -0.60 -16.63 -19.83
N GLU A 388 -0.87 -16.07 -18.66
CA GLU A 388 -1.95 -16.50 -17.78
C GLU A 388 -3.28 -15.81 -18.13
N ALA A 389 -3.24 -14.58 -18.67
CA ALA A 389 -4.41 -13.87 -19.16
C ALA A 389 -5.17 -14.59 -20.27
N LYS A 390 -4.58 -15.63 -20.89
CA LYS A 390 -5.29 -16.53 -21.80
C LYS A 390 -6.49 -17.21 -21.15
N TYR A 391 -6.47 -17.45 -19.84
CA TYR A 391 -7.61 -18.03 -19.12
C TYR A 391 -8.74 -17.01 -18.93
N ILE A 392 -8.42 -15.71 -18.74
CA ILE A 392 -9.41 -14.63 -18.80
C ILE A 392 -10.08 -14.63 -20.17
N TYR A 393 -9.28 -14.64 -21.25
CA TYR A 393 -9.74 -14.67 -22.63
C TYR A 393 -10.64 -15.87 -22.92
N GLN A 394 -10.18 -17.08 -22.59
CA GLN A 394 -10.94 -18.31 -22.84
C GLN A 394 -12.31 -18.28 -22.16
N LYS A 395 -12.33 -17.84 -20.91
CA LYS A 395 -13.56 -17.79 -20.10
C LYS A 395 -14.51 -16.69 -20.57
N ALA A 396 -14.01 -15.50 -20.85
CA ALA A 396 -14.83 -14.38 -21.29
C ALA A 396 -15.50 -14.63 -22.67
N ARG A 397 -14.82 -15.34 -23.60
CA ARG A 397 -15.36 -15.69 -24.91
C ARG A 397 -16.61 -16.57 -24.86
N GLU A 398 -16.89 -17.24 -23.78
CA GLU A 398 -18.14 -18.01 -23.62
C GLU A 398 -19.38 -17.10 -23.69
N SER A 399 -19.24 -15.81 -23.35
CA SER A 399 -20.36 -14.86 -23.21
C SER A 399 -20.13 -13.50 -23.87
N MET A 400 -18.89 -13.15 -24.20
CA MET A 400 -18.52 -11.90 -24.87
C MET A 400 -18.14 -12.16 -26.33
N LYS A 401 -18.48 -11.23 -27.21
CA LYS A 401 -18.20 -11.32 -28.65
C LYS A 401 -16.82 -10.75 -29.01
N ASP A 402 -16.49 -9.56 -28.50
CA ASP A 402 -15.28 -8.82 -28.88
C ASP A 402 -14.21 -9.01 -27.83
N VAL A 403 -13.51 -10.16 -27.89
CA VAL A 403 -12.45 -10.55 -26.95
C VAL A 403 -11.21 -10.90 -27.76
N TYR A 404 -10.09 -10.27 -27.40
CA TYR A 404 -8.79 -10.42 -28.08
C TYR A 404 -7.75 -10.92 -27.10
N TYR A 405 -6.77 -11.71 -27.63
CA TYR A 405 -5.67 -12.24 -26.84
C TYR A 405 -4.34 -11.98 -27.55
N PHE A 406 -3.36 -11.55 -26.77
CA PHE A 406 -2.00 -11.27 -27.20
C PHE A 406 -0.99 -11.82 -26.18
N GLU A 407 0.17 -12.25 -26.67
CA GLU A 407 1.20 -12.78 -25.79
C GLU A 407 2.09 -11.68 -25.19
N SER A 408 2.15 -10.51 -25.82
CA SER A 408 3.03 -9.40 -25.44
C SER A 408 2.35 -8.04 -25.55
N ASN A 409 2.89 -7.05 -24.80
CA ASN A 409 2.48 -5.66 -24.89
C ASN A 409 2.72 -5.08 -26.29
N GLN A 410 3.79 -5.50 -26.97
CA GLN A 410 4.15 -5.03 -28.31
C GLN A 410 3.09 -5.41 -29.34
N GLU A 411 2.52 -6.61 -29.23
CA GLU A 411 1.41 -7.03 -30.10
C GLU A 411 0.15 -6.20 -29.85
N VAL A 412 -0.18 -5.89 -28.59
CA VAL A 412 -1.28 -5.00 -28.25
C VAL A 412 -1.05 -3.62 -28.82
N ILE A 413 0.16 -3.05 -28.60
CA ILE A 413 0.53 -1.71 -29.08
C ILE A 413 0.37 -1.61 -30.60
N ALA A 414 0.78 -2.64 -31.35
CA ALA A 414 0.64 -2.67 -32.81
C ALA A 414 -0.82 -2.69 -33.29
N ARG A 415 -1.78 -3.00 -32.43
CA ARG A 415 -3.22 -3.12 -32.77
C ARG A 415 -4.09 -2.06 -32.09
N LEU A 416 -3.52 -1.12 -31.32
CA LEU A 416 -4.29 -0.11 -30.59
C LEU A 416 -5.20 0.72 -31.53
N ASP A 417 -4.69 1.14 -32.68
CA ASP A 417 -5.45 1.94 -33.66
C ASP A 417 -6.66 1.18 -34.27
N GLU A 418 -6.59 -0.16 -34.30
CA GLU A 418 -7.71 -0.98 -34.77
C GLU A 418 -8.73 -1.26 -33.68
N LEU A 419 -8.27 -1.39 -32.43
CA LEU A 419 -9.09 -1.77 -31.28
C LEU A 419 -9.80 -0.58 -30.65
N LEU A 420 -9.12 0.57 -30.61
CA LEU A 420 -9.59 1.76 -29.90
C LEU A 420 -10.22 2.78 -30.84
N LYS A 421 -11.17 3.55 -30.33
CA LYS A 421 -11.84 4.65 -31.02
C LYS A 421 -11.78 5.92 -30.18
N GLU A 422 -12.07 7.04 -30.81
CA GLU A 422 -12.34 8.28 -30.08
C GLU A 422 -13.48 8.08 -29.07
N ASP A 423 -13.41 8.78 -27.96
CA ASP A 423 -14.34 8.73 -26.83
C ASP A 423 -14.37 7.40 -26.03
N ASP A 424 -13.48 6.45 -26.31
CA ASP A 424 -13.38 5.24 -25.49
C ASP A 424 -12.96 5.54 -24.05
N VAL A 425 -13.51 4.74 -23.12
CA VAL A 425 -13.00 4.64 -21.77
C VAL A 425 -12.23 3.32 -21.64
N ILE A 426 -10.96 3.40 -21.31
CA ILE A 426 -10.03 2.29 -21.39
C ILE A 426 -9.44 2.01 -20.01
N LEU A 427 -9.71 0.84 -19.44
CA LEU A 427 -9.02 0.34 -18.26
C LEU A 427 -7.77 -0.44 -18.69
N VAL A 428 -6.61 -0.09 -18.12
CA VAL A 428 -5.37 -0.86 -18.30
C VAL A 428 -4.90 -1.39 -16.96
N LYS A 429 -4.81 -2.73 -16.79
CA LYS A 429 -4.47 -3.34 -15.52
C LYS A 429 -3.77 -4.69 -15.63
N GLY A 430 -2.71 -4.88 -14.84
CA GLY A 430 -1.94 -6.10 -14.74
C GLY A 430 -0.96 -6.05 -13.57
N SER A 431 -0.29 -7.15 -13.28
CA SER A 431 0.78 -7.18 -12.29
C SER A 431 1.94 -6.27 -12.70
N HIS A 432 2.66 -5.73 -11.73
CA HIS A 432 3.70 -4.72 -11.93
C HIS A 432 4.75 -5.12 -12.99
N SER A 433 5.22 -6.36 -12.94
CA SER A 433 6.24 -6.87 -13.88
C SER A 433 5.72 -7.06 -15.31
N MET A 434 4.40 -6.97 -15.55
CA MET A 434 3.84 -6.97 -16.90
C MET A 434 4.10 -5.65 -17.65
N ASN A 435 4.56 -4.61 -16.96
CA ASN A 435 4.96 -3.32 -17.53
C ASN A 435 3.91 -2.68 -18.46
N LEU A 436 2.62 -2.84 -18.14
CA LEU A 436 1.53 -2.29 -18.97
C LEU A 436 1.55 -0.74 -19.09
N LYS A 437 2.42 -0.08 -18.32
CA LYS A 437 2.64 1.36 -18.46
C LYS A 437 3.05 1.73 -19.89
N GLU A 438 3.83 0.89 -20.58
CA GLU A 438 4.19 1.12 -21.98
C GLU A 438 2.97 1.12 -22.93
N VAL A 439 1.93 0.33 -22.63
CA VAL A 439 0.66 0.35 -23.36
C VAL A 439 -0.06 1.67 -23.10
N VAL A 440 -0.16 2.09 -21.83
CA VAL A 440 -0.75 3.39 -21.44
C VAL A 440 -0.05 4.55 -22.13
N GLU A 441 1.27 4.50 -22.29
CA GLU A 441 2.04 5.56 -22.95
C GLU A 441 1.77 5.67 -24.46
N LYS A 442 1.31 4.60 -25.09
CA LYS A 442 1.03 4.53 -26.53
C LYS A 442 -0.44 4.75 -26.90
N ILE A 443 -1.37 4.71 -25.95
CA ILE A 443 -2.75 5.16 -26.13
C ILE A 443 -2.76 6.69 -26.25
#